data_4506cba21ececa308e0d685c21aa873a
#
_entry.id   4506cba21ececa308e0d685c21aa873a
#
_cell.length_a   1.000
_cell.length_b   1.000
_cell.length_c   1.000
_cell.angle_alpha   90.00
_cell.angle_beta   90.00
_cell.angle_gamma   90.00
#
_symmetry.space_group_name_H-M   'P 1'
#
loop_
_entity.id
_entity.type
_entity.pdbx_description
1 polymer ?
#
loop_
_entity_poly.entity_id
_entity_poly.type
_entity_poly.pdbx_seq_one_letter_code
_entity_poly.pdbx_strand_id
1 'polypeptide(L)'
;MFWTSCSKNKDLTDDNEPTTAGLLSNISESPSLLMGSWNLTKNTSSQSTEKTTPDCEAINIHFLENNVFYLKYLDKRIKGSYEVIDATTLHLLNGDEVIGSGSLIEIVEDEISLTLDILDECSDHYTGERYFRIHQFIWEAMNDYYLWQEEVPALNDSIKPLGSLKYKELINPYPEPETFFKSLKFKDDKFSLIRSNYVDIENSIKGIDANNGVEFILSRYGSGENIFGVVTYILEDSDASSKNIKRGDIFTGVNGQNLNLDNYQELLFSENLDYTLNMADLNNNLLSPNGINIPLSKTENFQSNPIQVNKIIEIGGTKIGYLMYNQFAQGFDDDLNDVFANFKSQGVNELIVDLRYNPGGLVQSAINLAGMITGQFSGQIFVKYLWNNKLMNFLNENKTRYASWLQENFTNQLAEGSSINSLNLNKVYVITSSRSASSSELLINGLSPYINVFQVGENTYGKNVGGPAALYDYIDDNGTKNPDHTYAIYCMSFFSANSEDFYDYANGLSPKEELKLQEDITNLGALGDTSDPLLALTLNHITSGSAKYRVNPPAFPLENMVDDPKFLLKQQLTSDKGLPSFQFD
;
A
#
# COMPACT_ATOMS: atom_id res chain seq x y z
N MET A 1 4.10 -63.00 -6.78
CA MET A 1 2.94 -63.88 -6.52
C MET A 1 1.74 -63.07 -6.92
N PHE A 2 1.23 -63.18 -8.16
CA PHE A 2 0.17 -64.11 -8.59
C PHE A 2 -1.10 -63.87 -7.77
N TRP A 3 -2.27 -63.48 -8.30
CA TRP A 3 -3.04 -63.91 -9.48
C TRP A 3 -4.16 -62.89 -9.72
N THR A 4 -4.41 -62.38 -10.94
CA THR A 4 -5.37 -62.75 -12.01
C THR A 4 -6.85 -62.70 -11.64
N SER A 5 -7.56 -61.79 -12.33
CA SER A 5 -8.42 -61.99 -13.51
C SER A 5 -9.82 -62.55 -13.22
N CYS A 6 -10.83 -61.86 -13.65
CA CYS A 6 -11.75 -62.36 -14.65
C CYS A 6 -12.80 -61.35 -15.10
N SER A 7 -12.92 -61.21 -16.38
CA SER A 7 -13.93 -60.52 -17.16
C SER A 7 -15.32 -61.18 -17.07
N LYS A 8 -16.39 -60.39 -17.23
CA LYS A 8 -17.56 -60.79 -18.01
C LYS A 8 -18.28 -59.57 -18.59
N ASN A 9 -18.27 -59.52 -19.91
CA ASN A 9 -19.20 -58.74 -20.73
C ASN A 9 -20.65 -59.03 -20.39
N LYS A 10 -21.45 -57.97 -20.38
CA LYS A 10 -22.85 -58.03 -20.78
C LYS A 10 -23.19 -56.74 -21.49
N ASP A 11 -23.38 -56.83 -22.80
CA ASP A 11 -24.08 -55.89 -23.62
C ASP A 11 -25.47 -55.65 -23.05
N LEU A 12 -25.82 -54.39 -22.82
CA LEU A 12 -27.18 -53.89 -22.88
C LEU A 12 -27.09 -52.46 -23.44
N THR A 13 -27.47 -52.34 -24.70
CA THR A 13 -27.92 -51.14 -25.36
C THR A 13 -29.08 -50.54 -24.53
N ASP A 14 -28.86 -49.37 -23.99
CA ASP A 14 -29.92 -48.44 -23.62
C ASP A 14 -29.49 -47.05 -24.09
N ASP A 15 -30.09 -46.67 -25.19
CA ASP A 15 -30.14 -45.30 -25.67
C ASP A 15 -30.95 -44.47 -24.64
N ASN A 16 -30.23 -43.80 -23.74
CA ASN A 16 -30.69 -42.63 -23.01
C ASN A 16 -29.60 -41.61 -23.07
N GLU A 17 -29.66 -40.72 -24.07
CA GLU A 17 -29.04 -39.39 -23.93
C GLU A 17 -29.49 -38.83 -22.57
N PRO A 18 -28.57 -38.36 -21.69
CA PRO A 18 -28.97 -37.53 -20.58
C PRO A 18 -29.47 -36.24 -21.17
N THR A 19 -30.78 -36.04 -21.20
CA THR A 19 -31.35 -34.71 -21.25
C THR A 19 -30.65 -33.90 -20.18
N THR A 20 -29.87 -32.91 -20.63
CA THR A 20 -29.41 -31.79 -19.82
C THR A 20 -30.63 -31.03 -19.33
N ALA A 21 -31.31 -31.59 -18.31
CA ALA A 21 -32.16 -30.79 -17.44
C ALA A 21 -31.17 -29.86 -16.72
N GLY A 22 -31.11 -28.59 -17.10
CA GLY A 22 -30.28 -27.59 -16.49
C GLY A 22 -30.46 -27.67 -14.98
N LEU A 23 -29.35 -27.80 -14.29
CA LEU A 23 -29.28 -27.56 -12.85
C LEU A 23 -29.70 -26.11 -12.66
N LEU A 24 -30.96 -25.87 -12.25
CA LEU A 24 -31.42 -24.56 -11.80
C LEU A 24 -30.47 -24.12 -10.69
N SER A 25 -29.76 -23.02 -10.91
CA SER A 25 -28.86 -22.47 -9.93
C SER A 25 -29.65 -22.04 -8.70
N ASN A 26 -29.30 -22.61 -7.56
CA ASN A 26 -29.90 -22.24 -6.29
C ASN A 26 -29.07 -21.16 -5.61
N ILE A 27 -29.42 -19.88 -5.80
CA ILE A 27 -28.69 -18.75 -5.23
C ILE A 27 -28.76 -18.69 -3.69
N SER A 28 -29.74 -19.35 -3.06
CA SER A 28 -29.80 -19.42 -1.58
C SER A 28 -28.80 -20.40 -0.99
N GLU A 29 -28.43 -21.45 -1.73
CA GLU A 29 -27.38 -22.41 -1.33
C GLU A 29 -25.97 -21.94 -1.72
N SER A 30 -25.86 -21.12 -2.77
CA SER A 30 -24.59 -20.60 -3.29
C SER A 30 -24.73 -19.15 -3.72
N PRO A 31 -24.77 -18.18 -2.79
CA PRO A 31 -24.86 -16.75 -3.12
C PRO A 31 -23.69 -16.25 -3.97
N SER A 32 -22.53 -16.92 -3.92
CA SER A 32 -21.37 -16.63 -4.77
C SER A 32 -21.66 -16.75 -6.27
N LEU A 33 -22.72 -17.44 -6.68
CA LEU A 33 -23.15 -17.49 -8.07
C LEU A 33 -23.56 -16.11 -8.62
N LEU A 34 -24.03 -15.19 -7.75
CA LEU A 34 -24.39 -13.82 -8.13
C LEU A 34 -23.16 -12.92 -8.30
N MET A 35 -22.04 -13.25 -7.64
CA MET A 35 -20.86 -12.36 -7.60
C MET A 35 -20.35 -11.96 -8.97
N GLY A 36 -19.92 -10.71 -9.08
CA GLY A 36 -19.41 -10.10 -10.31
C GLY A 36 -20.37 -9.10 -10.92
N SER A 37 -19.98 -8.54 -12.06
CA SER A 37 -20.78 -7.58 -12.83
C SER A 37 -21.55 -8.31 -13.92
N TRP A 38 -22.80 -7.92 -14.10
CA TRP A 38 -23.69 -8.46 -15.11
C TRP A 38 -24.17 -7.36 -16.03
N ASN A 39 -23.92 -7.51 -17.32
CA ASN A 39 -24.49 -6.65 -18.37
C ASN A 39 -25.79 -7.27 -18.83
N LEU A 40 -26.90 -6.72 -18.38
CA LEU A 40 -28.23 -7.21 -18.65
C LEU A 40 -28.84 -6.49 -19.85
N THR A 41 -29.36 -7.23 -20.81
CA THR A 41 -30.10 -6.72 -21.97
C THR A 41 -31.52 -7.24 -21.92
N LYS A 42 -32.47 -6.36 -22.16
CA LYS A 42 -33.89 -6.70 -22.23
C LYS A 42 -34.19 -7.75 -23.30
N ASN A 43 -34.93 -8.78 -22.95
CA ASN A 43 -35.31 -9.81 -23.87
C ASN A 43 -36.48 -9.32 -24.75
N THR A 44 -36.24 -9.06 -26.02
CA THR A 44 -37.24 -8.51 -26.98
C THR A 44 -38.31 -9.49 -27.41
N SER A 45 -38.31 -10.73 -26.92
CA SER A 45 -39.29 -11.75 -27.28
C SER A 45 -40.66 -11.61 -26.59
N SER A 46 -40.81 -10.73 -25.60
CA SER A 46 -42.08 -10.44 -24.94
C SER A 46 -42.69 -9.13 -25.45
N GLN A 47 -43.53 -9.21 -26.47
CA GLN A 47 -44.42 -8.09 -26.85
C GLN A 47 -45.50 -7.92 -25.76
N SER A 48 -45.25 -7.09 -24.76
CA SER A 48 -46.31 -6.53 -23.91
C SER A 48 -46.77 -5.19 -24.50
N THR A 49 -47.98 -5.20 -25.05
CA THR A 49 -48.72 -4.01 -25.39
C THR A 49 -49.09 -3.24 -24.13
N GLU A 50 -48.78 -1.94 -24.15
CA GLU A 50 -49.09 -0.93 -23.15
C GLU A 50 -48.16 -0.85 -21.93
N LYS A 51 -47.08 -0.04 -22.02
CA LYS A 51 -46.54 0.68 -20.84
C LYS A 51 -45.85 1.98 -21.22
N THR A 52 -46.20 3.04 -20.49
CA THR A 52 -45.57 4.36 -20.47
C THR A 52 -44.34 4.43 -19.54
N THR A 53 -43.66 3.31 -19.31
CA THR A 53 -42.42 3.24 -18.51
C THR A 53 -41.21 3.52 -19.41
N PRO A 54 -40.17 4.20 -18.90
CA PRO A 54 -38.91 4.38 -19.62
C PRO A 54 -38.36 3.03 -20.11
N ASP A 55 -37.81 3.02 -21.31
CA ASP A 55 -37.28 1.80 -21.91
C ASP A 55 -35.91 1.50 -21.33
N CYS A 56 -35.85 0.59 -20.36
CA CYS A 56 -34.60 0.12 -19.74
C CYS A 56 -34.00 -1.01 -20.61
N GLU A 57 -33.48 -0.67 -21.78
CA GLU A 57 -32.92 -1.65 -22.73
C GLU A 57 -31.68 -2.36 -22.15
N ALA A 58 -30.87 -1.64 -21.37
CA ALA A 58 -29.65 -2.17 -20.76
C ALA A 58 -29.54 -1.78 -19.28
N ILE A 59 -29.15 -2.74 -18.47
CA ILE A 59 -28.91 -2.59 -17.03
C ILE A 59 -27.57 -3.21 -16.69
N ASN A 60 -26.75 -2.51 -15.91
CA ASN A 60 -25.55 -3.08 -15.30
C ASN A 60 -25.80 -3.27 -13.82
N ILE A 61 -25.60 -4.47 -13.32
CA ILE A 61 -25.65 -4.77 -11.91
C ILE A 61 -24.37 -5.48 -11.47
N HIS A 62 -23.82 -5.07 -10.35
CA HIS A 62 -22.61 -5.63 -9.78
C HIS A 62 -22.89 -6.08 -8.36
N PHE A 63 -22.70 -7.36 -8.09
CA PHE A 63 -22.85 -7.95 -6.77
C PHE A 63 -21.48 -8.18 -6.15
N LEU A 64 -21.31 -7.69 -4.92
CA LEU A 64 -20.10 -7.83 -4.11
C LEU A 64 -20.32 -8.74 -2.90
N GLU A 65 -19.22 -9.17 -2.30
CA GLU A 65 -19.24 -9.76 -0.96
C GLU A 65 -19.92 -8.84 0.07
N ASN A 66 -20.34 -9.41 1.20
CA ASN A 66 -21.07 -8.69 2.24
C ASN A 66 -22.43 -8.14 1.79
N ASN A 67 -23.03 -8.76 0.78
CA ASN A 67 -24.36 -8.43 0.28
C ASN A 67 -24.51 -6.99 -0.23
N VAL A 68 -23.47 -6.41 -0.79
CA VAL A 68 -23.50 -5.09 -1.42
C VAL A 68 -23.73 -5.24 -2.91
N PHE A 69 -24.52 -4.31 -3.50
CA PHE A 69 -24.64 -4.21 -4.95
C PHE A 69 -24.45 -2.76 -5.43
N TYR A 70 -24.04 -2.65 -6.70
CA TYR A 70 -24.08 -1.42 -7.48
C TYR A 70 -24.97 -1.67 -8.70
N LEU A 71 -25.89 -0.75 -8.96
CA LEU A 71 -26.86 -0.83 -10.04
C LEU A 71 -26.79 0.43 -10.90
N LYS A 72 -26.70 0.24 -12.21
CA LYS A 72 -26.75 1.32 -13.19
C LYS A 72 -27.83 1.00 -14.21
N TYR A 73 -28.80 1.90 -14.36
CA TYR A 73 -29.84 1.85 -15.38
C TYR A 73 -30.25 3.27 -15.76
N LEU A 74 -30.52 3.50 -17.04
CA LEU A 74 -30.69 4.85 -17.58
C LEU A 74 -29.51 5.74 -17.15
N ASP A 75 -29.77 6.93 -16.62
CA ASP A 75 -28.76 7.83 -16.07
C ASP A 75 -28.63 7.72 -14.54
N LYS A 76 -29.25 6.70 -13.94
CA LYS A 76 -29.27 6.48 -12.49
C LYS A 76 -28.21 5.48 -12.06
N ARG A 77 -27.66 5.72 -10.87
CA ARG A 77 -26.72 4.83 -10.19
C ARG A 77 -27.14 4.67 -8.73
N ILE A 78 -27.22 3.45 -8.28
CA ILE A 78 -27.61 3.11 -6.90
C ILE A 78 -26.57 2.18 -6.32
N LYS A 79 -26.15 2.46 -5.10
CA LYS A 79 -25.41 1.54 -4.24
C LYS A 79 -26.34 1.14 -3.10
N GLY A 80 -26.42 -0.15 -2.82
CA GLY A 80 -27.26 -0.67 -1.75
C GLY A 80 -26.78 -2.03 -1.26
N SER A 81 -27.64 -2.68 -0.49
CA SER A 81 -27.47 -4.07 -0.08
C SER A 81 -28.51 -4.96 -0.75
N TYR A 82 -28.20 -6.25 -0.87
CA TYR A 82 -29.17 -7.24 -1.36
C TYR A 82 -29.40 -8.34 -0.34
N GLU A 83 -30.59 -8.91 -0.38
CA GLU A 83 -30.99 -10.04 0.45
C GLU A 83 -31.53 -11.17 -0.44
N VAL A 84 -30.94 -12.34 -0.33
CA VAL A 84 -31.44 -13.54 -1.02
C VAL A 84 -32.62 -14.09 -0.24
N ILE A 85 -33.79 -14.10 -0.88
CA ILE A 85 -35.07 -14.53 -0.26
C ILE A 85 -35.27 -16.02 -0.40
N ASP A 86 -35.01 -16.57 -1.58
CA ASP A 86 -35.12 -18.00 -1.86
C ASP A 86 -34.16 -18.42 -3.01
N ALA A 87 -34.36 -19.64 -3.53
CA ALA A 87 -33.50 -20.23 -4.53
C ALA A 87 -33.32 -19.37 -5.82
N THR A 88 -34.29 -18.53 -6.16
CA THR A 88 -34.36 -17.79 -7.41
C THR A 88 -34.78 -16.33 -7.25
N THR A 89 -34.85 -15.83 -6.01
CA THR A 89 -35.38 -14.49 -5.71
C THR A 89 -34.45 -13.74 -4.78
N LEU A 90 -34.20 -12.47 -5.08
CA LEU A 90 -33.50 -11.53 -4.19
C LEU A 90 -34.23 -10.18 -4.11
N HIS A 91 -33.99 -9.45 -3.02
CA HIS A 91 -34.39 -8.06 -2.88
C HIS A 91 -33.18 -7.14 -2.97
N LEU A 92 -33.36 -5.96 -3.59
CA LEU A 92 -32.39 -4.86 -3.62
C LEU A 92 -32.86 -3.80 -2.65
N LEU A 93 -31.98 -3.37 -1.73
CA LEU A 93 -32.31 -2.46 -0.63
C LEU A 93 -31.45 -1.19 -0.69
N ASN A 94 -32.07 -0.07 -0.32
CA ASN A 94 -31.36 1.18 -0.02
C ASN A 94 -31.62 1.52 1.46
N GLY A 95 -30.66 1.25 2.34
CA GLY A 95 -30.94 1.15 3.77
C GLY A 95 -31.89 0.00 4.07
N ASP A 96 -33.00 0.27 4.75
CA ASP A 96 -34.04 -0.71 5.09
C ASP A 96 -35.20 -0.76 4.06
N GLU A 97 -35.15 0.05 3.02
CA GLU A 97 -36.21 0.15 2.00
C GLU A 97 -35.90 -0.77 0.81
N VAL A 98 -36.86 -1.62 0.44
CA VAL A 98 -36.77 -2.42 -0.78
C VAL A 98 -37.02 -1.53 -1.99
N ILE A 99 -36.01 -1.35 -2.82
CA ILE A 99 -36.05 -0.52 -4.02
C ILE A 99 -36.21 -1.33 -5.31
N GLY A 100 -36.13 -2.64 -5.21
CA GLY A 100 -36.30 -3.53 -6.36
C GLY A 100 -36.21 -4.99 -5.97
N SER A 101 -36.50 -5.86 -6.93
CA SER A 101 -36.36 -7.30 -6.77
C SER A 101 -35.91 -7.96 -8.06
N GLY A 102 -35.09 -9.00 -7.92
CA GLY A 102 -34.81 -9.97 -8.97
C GLY A 102 -35.56 -11.27 -8.69
N SER A 103 -36.25 -11.81 -9.67
CA SER A 103 -36.96 -13.07 -9.56
C SER A 103 -36.73 -13.96 -10.79
N LEU A 104 -37.08 -15.26 -10.66
CA LEU A 104 -36.83 -16.25 -11.73
C LEU A 104 -35.35 -16.26 -12.18
N ILE A 105 -34.44 -16.15 -11.20
CA ILE A 105 -33.00 -16.05 -11.47
C ILE A 105 -32.48 -17.42 -11.87
N GLU A 106 -31.92 -17.51 -13.05
CA GLU A 106 -31.20 -18.68 -13.54
C GLU A 106 -29.79 -18.25 -13.93
N ILE A 107 -28.78 -18.92 -13.42
CA ILE A 107 -27.38 -18.68 -13.73
C ILE A 107 -26.77 -19.98 -14.23
N VAL A 108 -26.23 -19.93 -15.44
CA VAL A 108 -25.53 -21.06 -16.07
C VAL A 108 -24.15 -20.53 -16.52
N GLU A 109 -23.11 -20.99 -15.86
CA GLU A 109 -21.75 -20.48 -16.06
C GLU A 109 -21.69 -18.94 -15.91
N ASP A 110 -21.40 -18.22 -16.99
CA ASP A 110 -21.32 -16.76 -17.06
C ASP A 110 -22.55 -16.09 -17.69
N GLU A 111 -23.65 -16.80 -17.80
CA GLU A 111 -24.91 -16.26 -18.31
C GLU A 111 -25.95 -16.21 -17.19
N ILE A 112 -26.70 -15.10 -17.12
CA ILE A 112 -27.81 -14.91 -16.19
C ILE A 112 -29.09 -14.62 -16.97
N SER A 113 -30.19 -15.16 -16.49
CA SER A 113 -31.54 -14.86 -16.92
C SER A 113 -32.38 -14.54 -15.71
N LEU A 114 -33.06 -13.40 -15.67
CA LEU A 114 -33.88 -12.99 -14.53
C LEU A 114 -34.98 -12.02 -14.93
N THR A 115 -36.05 -11.98 -14.15
CA THR A 115 -37.00 -10.87 -14.15
C THR A 115 -36.57 -9.86 -13.12
N LEU A 116 -36.28 -8.64 -13.54
CA LEU A 116 -35.83 -7.56 -12.67
C LEU A 116 -36.89 -6.46 -12.61
N ASP A 117 -37.22 -6.03 -11.41
CA ASP A 117 -38.17 -4.96 -11.13
C ASP A 117 -37.50 -3.91 -10.24
N ILE A 118 -37.39 -2.67 -10.73
CA ILE A 118 -36.68 -1.59 -10.05
C ILE A 118 -37.60 -0.38 -9.95
N LEU A 119 -38.03 -0.04 -8.71
CA LEU A 119 -38.75 1.19 -8.38
C LEU A 119 -39.95 1.49 -9.31
N ASP A 120 -40.64 0.48 -9.81
CA ASP A 120 -41.71 0.61 -10.81
C ASP A 120 -41.27 1.29 -12.13
N GLU A 121 -39.96 1.51 -12.32
CA GLU A 121 -39.41 2.17 -13.50
C GLU A 121 -38.94 1.18 -14.56
N CYS A 122 -38.31 0.08 -14.14
CA CYS A 122 -37.83 -0.98 -15.01
C CYS A 122 -38.40 -2.30 -14.53
N SER A 123 -39.33 -2.88 -15.23
CA SER A 123 -39.91 -4.20 -14.92
C SER A 123 -39.97 -5.03 -16.18
N ASP A 124 -39.02 -5.95 -16.36
CA ASP A 124 -38.95 -6.82 -17.52
C ASP A 124 -38.08 -8.05 -17.29
N HIS A 125 -38.03 -8.92 -18.27
CA HIS A 125 -37.14 -10.06 -18.30
C HIS A 125 -35.86 -9.73 -19.04
N TYR A 126 -34.70 -9.96 -18.38
CA TYR A 126 -33.38 -9.68 -18.88
C TYR A 126 -32.54 -10.94 -18.98
N THR A 127 -31.66 -10.95 -19.98
CA THR A 127 -30.57 -11.91 -20.08
C THR A 127 -29.26 -11.17 -20.14
N GLY A 128 -28.19 -11.73 -19.63
CA GLY A 128 -26.90 -11.06 -19.63
C GLY A 128 -25.73 -12.01 -19.44
N GLU A 129 -24.56 -11.49 -19.75
CA GLU A 129 -23.31 -12.17 -19.51
C GLU A 129 -22.60 -11.54 -18.29
N ARG A 130 -21.87 -12.40 -17.56
CA ARG A 130 -21.03 -11.94 -16.46
C ARG A 130 -19.86 -11.13 -17.00
N TYR A 131 -19.65 -9.98 -16.41
CA TYR A 131 -18.57 -9.08 -16.75
C TYR A 131 -17.78 -8.70 -15.49
N PHE A 132 -16.58 -9.18 -15.39
CA PHE A 132 -15.72 -8.94 -14.24
C PHE A 132 -14.94 -7.64 -14.42
N ARG A 133 -15.61 -6.47 -14.29
CA ARG A 133 -15.02 -5.15 -14.54
C ARG A 133 -13.79 -4.88 -13.67
N ILE A 134 -13.83 -5.23 -12.39
CA ILE A 134 -12.70 -5.03 -11.48
C ILE A 134 -11.53 -5.94 -11.89
N HIS A 135 -11.79 -7.18 -12.28
CA HIS A 135 -10.75 -8.09 -12.80
C HIS A 135 -10.14 -7.57 -14.09
N GLN A 136 -10.96 -6.99 -14.97
CA GLN A 136 -10.45 -6.35 -16.18
C GLN A 136 -9.51 -5.20 -15.87
N PHE A 137 -9.93 -4.29 -14.99
CA PHE A 137 -9.10 -3.21 -14.50
C PHE A 137 -7.78 -3.72 -13.90
N ILE A 138 -7.84 -4.75 -13.05
CA ILE A 138 -6.65 -5.37 -12.45
C ILE A 138 -5.71 -5.87 -13.55
N TRP A 139 -6.25 -6.63 -14.53
CA TRP A 139 -5.44 -7.22 -15.58
C TRP A 139 -4.81 -6.14 -16.47
N GLU A 140 -5.58 -5.16 -16.92
CA GLU A 140 -5.11 -4.05 -17.76
C GLU A 140 -4.02 -3.24 -17.04
N ALA A 141 -4.25 -2.85 -15.79
CA ALA A 141 -3.30 -2.10 -15.00
C ALA A 141 -1.98 -2.87 -14.82
N MET A 142 -2.03 -4.17 -14.52
CA MET A 142 -0.82 -4.97 -14.36
C MET A 142 -0.15 -5.30 -15.70
N ASN A 143 -0.90 -5.55 -16.76
CA ASN A 143 -0.33 -5.76 -18.09
C ASN A 143 0.43 -4.53 -18.60
N ASP A 144 -0.05 -3.33 -18.30
CA ASP A 144 0.55 -2.10 -18.81
C ASP A 144 1.69 -1.58 -17.91
N TYR A 145 1.52 -1.63 -16.59
CA TYR A 145 2.42 -0.94 -15.66
C TYR A 145 3.30 -1.84 -14.80
N TYR A 146 2.97 -3.13 -14.68
CA TYR A 146 3.68 -3.99 -13.74
C TYR A 146 5.12 -4.25 -14.16
N LEU A 147 6.07 -4.02 -13.24
CA LEU A 147 7.50 -4.12 -13.50
C LEU A 147 7.92 -5.50 -14.03
N TRP A 148 7.33 -6.56 -13.50
CA TRP A 148 7.59 -7.95 -13.87
C TRP A 148 6.53 -8.53 -14.81
N GLN A 149 5.93 -7.71 -15.67
CA GLN A 149 4.88 -8.11 -16.59
C GLN A 149 5.31 -9.27 -17.51
N GLU A 150 6.54 -9.23 -18.03
CA GLU A 150 7.07 -10.27 -18.93
C GLU A 150 7.34 -11.60 -18.22
N GLU A 151 7.61 -11.60 -16.90
CA GLU A 151 7.85 -12.77 -16.09
C GLU A 151 6.56 -13.48 -15.64
N VAL A 152 5.40 -12.85 -15.86
CA VAL A 152 4.08 -13.40 -15.49
C VAL A 152 3.31 -13.81 -16.75
N PRO A 153 3.27 -15.10 -17.11
CA PRO A 153 2.61 -15.55 -18.35
C PRO A 153 1.14 -15.16 -18.47
N ALA A 154 0.44 -15.02 -17.35
CA ALA A 154 -0.95 -14.57 -17.27
C ALA A 154 -1.15 -13.11 -17.72
N LEU A 155 -0.06 -12.31 -17.77
CA LEU A 155 -0.08 -10.92 -18.24
C LEU A 155 0.40 -10.77 -19.69
N ASN A 156 0.49 -11.86 -20.45
CA ASN A 156 0.91 -11.81 -21.86
C ASN A 156 -0.16 -11.15 -22.74
N ASP A 157 0.26 -10.24 -23.65
CA ASP A 157 -0.63 -9.52 -24.58
C ASP A 157 -1.48 -10.42 -25.46
N SER A 158 -1.08 -11.69 -25.66
CA SER A 158 -1.90 -12.67 -26.40
C SER A 158 -3.22 -13.04 -25.71
N ILE A 159 -3.41 -12.62 -24.44
CA ILE A 159 -4.65 -12.79 -23.70
C ILE A 159 -5.66 -11.68 -24.05
N LYS A 160 -5.20 -10.51 -24.54
CA LYS A 160 -6.05 -9.50 -25.19
C LYS A 160 -6.62 -10.05 -26.53
N PRO A 161 -7.84 -9.66 -26.95
CA PRO A 161 -8.76 -8.74 -26.28
C PRO A 161 -9.48 -9.38 -25.09
N LEU A 162 -9.80 -8.55 -24.11
CA LEU A 162 -10.62 -8.93 -22.97
C LEU A 162 -11.98 -9.47 -23.43
N GLY A 163 -12.53 -10.42 -22.70
CA GLY A 163 -13.74 -11.15 -23.12
C GLY A 163 -13.44 -12.37 -24.00
N SER A 164 -12.18 -12.60 -24.40
CA SER A 164 -11.79 -13.83 -25.08
C SER A 164 -11.93 -15.06 -24.16
N LEU A 165 -12.06 -16.24 -24.75
CA LEU A 165 -12.12 -17.49 -23.98
C LEU A 165 -10.90 -17.65 -23.06
N LYS A 166 -9.70 -17.30 -23.52
CA LYS A 166 -8.47 -17.34 -22.72
C LYS A 166 -8.56 -16.44 -21.48
N TYR A 167 -9.15 -15.26 -21.62
CA TYR A 167 -9.33 -14.35 -20.50
C TYR A 167 -10.37 -14.89 -19.50
N LYS A 168 -11.50 -15.42 -19.98
CA LYS A 168 -12.50 -16.07 -19.13
C LYS A 168 -11.90 -17.24 -18.34
N GLU A 169 -11.12 -18.09 -18.99
CA GLU A 169 -10.39 -19.19 -18.33
C GLU A 169 -9.40 -18.69 -17.27
N LEU A 170 -8.79 -17.53 -17.49
CA LEU A 170 -7.84 -16.92 -16.55
C LEU A 170 -8.54 -16.43 -15.27
N ILE A 171 -9.69 -15.79 -15.38
CA ILE A 171 -10.38 -15.16 -14.23
C ILE A 171 -11.27 -16.14 -13.45
N ASN A 172 -11.86 -17.14 -14.10
CA ASN A 172 -12.83 -18.06 -13.48
C ASN A 172 -12.35 -18.73 -12.17
N PRO A 173 -11.06 -19.12 -12.01
CA PRO A 173 -10.59 -19.68 -10.75
C PRO A 173 -10.52 -18.68 -9.58
N TYR A 174 -10.67 -17.39 -9.85
CA TYR A 174 -10.44 -16.30 -8.91
C TYR A 174 -11.63 -15.34 -8.88
N PRO A 175 -12.75 -15.70 -8.23
CA PRO A 175 -13.95 -14.83 -8.18
C PRO A 175 -13.69 -13.50 -7.45
N GLU A 176 -12.77 -13.50 -6.46
CA GLU A 176 -12.46 -12.33 -5.65
C GLU A 176 -11.33 -11.50 -6.30
N PRO A 177 -11.50 -10.17 -6.45
CA PRO A 177 -10.50 -9.28 -7.03
C PRO A 177 -9.12 -9.39 -6.38
N GLU A 178 -9.07 -9.52 -5.04
CA GLU A 178 -7.82 -9.63 -4.27
C GLU A 178 -7.08 -10.93 -4.57
N THR A 179 -7.80 -12.04 -4.72
CA THR A 179 -7.20 -13.34 -5.05
C THR A 179 -6.73 -13.37 -6.50
N PHE A 180 -7.48 -12.73 -7.40
CA PHE A 180 -7.06 -12.56 -8.79
C PHE A 180 -5.80 -11.70 -8.89
N PHE A 181 -5.77 -10.53 -8.26
CA PHE A 181 -4.57 -9.70 -8.19
C PHE A 181 -3.36 -10.47 -7.66
N LYS A 182 -3.55 -11.21 -6.57
CA LYS A 182 -2.48 -12.02 -5.96
C LYS A 182 -1.95 -13.09 -6.94
N SER A 183 -2.82 -13.69 -7.75
CA SER A 183 -2.42 -14.70 -8.76
C SER A 183 -1.57 -14.13 -9.89
N LEU A 184 -1.67 -12.82 -10.15
CA LEU A 184 -0.90 -12.11 -11.17
C LEU A 184 0.43 -11.55 -10.65
N LYS A 185 0.71 -11.65 -9.35
CA LYS A 185 1.97 -11.14 -8.78
C LYS A 185 3.14 -12.05 -9.09
N PHE A 186 4.27 -11.45 -9.43
CA PHE A 186 5.55 -12.14 -9.48
C PHE A 186 5.92 -12.65 -8.08
N LYS A 187 6.54 -13.82 -8.01
CA LYS A 187 6.81 -14.53 -6.75
C LYS A 187 7.64 -13.72 -5.74
N ASP A 188 8.52 -12.84 -6.24
CA ASP A 188 9.42 -12.05 -5.40
C ASP A 188 8.88 -10.61 -5.15
N ASP A 189 7.70 -10.27 -5.68
CA ASP A 189 7.03 -9.00 -5.40
C ASP A 189 6.42 -9.00 -3.99
N LYS A 190 7.00 -8.20 -3.12
CA LYS A 190 6.57 -8.01 -1.73
C LYS A 190 5.73 -6.75 -1.51
N PHE A 191 5.60 -5.88 -2.53
CA PHE A 191 5.18 -4.48 -2.33
C PHE A 191 3.91 -4.09 -3.05
N SER A 192 3.58 -4.74 -4.19
CA SER A 192 2.33 -4.45 -4.89
C SER A 192 1.14 -4.88 -4.06
N LEU A 193 0.13 -4.02 -3.99
CA LEU A 193 -1.08 -4.23 -3.22
C LEU A 193 -2.32 -3.72 -3.97
N ILE A 194 -3.47 -4.28 -3.62
CA ILE A 194 -4.80 -3.83 -4.02
C ILE A 194 -5.57 -3.39 -2.79
N ARG A 195 -6.43 -2.40 -2.94
CA ARG A 195 -7.38 -1.95 -1.91
C ARG A 195 -8.77 -1.83 -2.51
N SER A 196 -9.76 -2.29 -1.77
CA SER A 196 -11.17 -2.13 -2.14
C SER A 196 -11.65 -0.68 -2.01
N ASN A 197 -10.90 0.15 -1.25
CA ASN A 197 -11.14 1.59 -1.11
C ASN A 197 -9.86 2.37 -1.38
N TYR A 198 -9.81 3.12 -2.48
CA TYR A 198 -8.65 3.92 -2.85
C TYR A 198 -8.33 5.05 -1.86
N VAL A 199 -9.29 5.46 -1.05
CA VAL A 199 -9.08 6.50 -0.02
C VAL A 199 -8.01 6.09 0.97
N ASP A 200 -7.87 4.79 1.25
CA ASP A 200 -6.83 4.27 2.16
C ASP A 200 -5.42 4.53 1.62
N ILE A 201 -5.24 4.38 0.30
CA ILE A 201 -3.95 4.69 -0.37
C ILE A 201 -3.69 6.20 -0.33
N GLU A 202 -4.70 7.01 -0.70
CA GLU A 202 -4.58 8.47 -0.71
C GLU A 202 -4.28 9.04 0.68
N ASN A 203 -4.93 8.52 1.71
CA ASN A 203 -4.70 8.91 3.09
C ASN A 203 -3.29 8.53 3.56
N SER A 204 -2.82 7.33 3.22
CA SER A 204 -1.48 6.89 3.58
C SER A 204 -0.38 7.80 3.01
N ILE A 205 -0.55 8.29 1.76
CA ILE A 205 0.36 9.24 1.11
C ILE A 205 0.41 10.58 1.88
N LYS A 206 -0.72 10.99 2.46
CA LYS A 206 -0.84 12.23 3.25
C LYS A 206 -0.43 12.06 4.72
N GLY A 207 -0.04 10.85 5.13
CA GLY A 207 0.23 10.53 6.54
C GLY A 207 -1.02 10.56 7.41
N ILE A 208 -2.19 10.27 6.83
CA ILE A 208 -3.49 10.25 7.51
C ILE A 208 -3.88 8.80 7.79
N ASP A 209 -4.15 8.47 9.04
CA ASP A 209 -4.71 7.18 9.48
C ASP A 209 -5.53 7.33 10.76
N ALA A 210 -6.15 6.25 11.23
CA ALA A 210 -6.72 6.20 12.57
C ALA A 210 -5.58 5.90 13.56
N ASN A 211 -5.17 6.90 14.36
CA ASN A 211 -3.98 6.83 15.19
C ASN A 211 -4.23 7.33 16.61
N ASN A 212 -3.66 6.65 17.61
CA ASN A 212 -3.64 7.10 19.01
C ASN A 212 -2.32 7.75 19.41
N GLY A 213 -1.35 7.75 18.51
CA GLY A 213 -0.04 8.39 18.67
C GLY A 213 1.07 7.50 19.21
N VAL A 214 0.82 6.25 19.55
CA VAL A 214 1.89 5.32 19.93
C VAL A 214 2.46 4.67 18.67
N GLU A 215 3.71 5.01 18.35
CA GLU A 215 4.45 4.31 17.30
C GLU A 215 5.37 3.27 17.95
N PHE A 216 5.41 2.06 17.39
CA PHE A 216 6.10 0.92 18.00
C PHE A 216 6.67 -0.06 16.97
N ILE A 217 7.57 -0.90 17.44
CA ILE A 217 8.08 -2.06 16.70
C ILE A 217 7.63 -3.32 17.42
N LEU A 218 7.21 -4.34 16.65
CA LEU A 218 6.83 -5.65 17.17
C LEU A 218 7.98 -6.64 16.99
N SER A 219 8.31 -7.36 18.06
CA SER A 219 9.32 -8.40 18.07
C SER A 219 8.80 -9.69 18.68
N ARG A 220 9.41 -10.81 18.33
CA ARG A 220 9.13 -12.11 18.95
C ARG A 220 9.88 -12.26 20.27
N TYR A 221 9.30 -13.01 21.18
CA TYR A 221 9.89 -13.31 22.48
C TYR A 221 10.07 -14.81 22.68
N GLY A 222 11.30 -15.22 22.90
CA GLY A 222 11.65 -16.63 23.10
C GLY A 222 11.55 -17.46 21.81
N SER A 223 11.37 -18.78 21.96
CA SER A 223 11.24 -19.72 20.84
C SER A 223 9.78 -19.95 20.38
N GLY A 224 8.84 -19.20 20.96
CA GLY A 224 7.41 -19.38 20.71
C GLY A 224 6.80 -18.34 19.79
N GLU A 225 5.48 -18.31 19.76
CA GLU A 225 4.68 -17.38 18.96
C GLU A 225 4.36 -16.06 19.66
N ASN A 226 4.89 -15.88 20.89
CA ASN A 226 4.64 -14.68 21.67
C ASN A 226 5.30 -13.45 21.06
N ILE A 227 4.57 -12.33 21.10
CA ILE A 227 4.98 -11.04 20.58
C ILE A 227 5.00 -10.02 21.72
N PHE A 228 5.90 -9.06 21.62
CA PHE A 228 5.89 -7.84 22.41
C PHE A 228 6.12 -6.63 21.51
N GLY A 229 5.64 -5.48 21.96
CA GLY A 229 5.89 -4.21 21.31
C GLY A 229 6.80 -3.32 22.13
N VAL A 230 7.64 -2.55 21.43
CA VAL A 230 8.53 -1.52 22.01
C VAL A 230 8.12 -0.17 21.43
N VAL A 231 7.78 0.77 22.28
CA VAL A 231 7.42 2.14 21.87
C VAL A 231 8.67 2.83 21.33
N THR A 232 8.59 3.28 20.07
CA THR A 232 9.69 3.98 19.40
C THR A 232 9.63 5.48 19.58
N TYR A 233 8.44 6.07 19.46
CA TYR A 233 8.16 7.48 19.74
C TYR A 233 6.66 7.70 19.93
N ILE A 234 6.31 8.90 20.38
CA ILE A 234 4.93 9.34 20.55
C ILE A 234 4.71 10.52 19.60
N LEU A 235 3.59 10.47 18.86
CA LEU A 235 3.17 11.58 18.02
C LEU A 235 2.62 12.73 18.87
N GLU A 236 3.02 13.96 18.56
CA GLU A 236 2.46 15.16 19.18
C GLU A 236 0.96 15.28 18.87
N ASP A 237 0.23 15.99 19.74
CA ASP A 237 -1.22 16.25 19.63
C ASP A 237 -2.12 15.00 19.54
N SER A 238 -1.58 13.83 19.86
CA SER A 238 -2.31 12.56 19.90
C SER A 238 -2.86 12.24 21.29
N ASP A 239 -3.72 11.23 21.39
CA ASP A 239 -4.21 10.73 22.69
C ASP A 239 -3.04 10.28 23.59
N ALA A 240 -2.07 9.57 23.03
CA ALA A 240 -0.91 9.09 23.76
C ALA A 240 -0.01 10.22 24.28
N SER A 241 0.03 11.38 23.64
CA SER A 241 0.87 12.51 24.07
C SER A 241 0.50 13.03 25.47
N SER A 242 -0.72 12.77 25.92
CA SER A 242 -1.22 13.13 27.27
C SER A 242 -1.08 12.00 28.30
N LYS A 243 -0.60 10.81 27.89
CA LYS A 243 -0.52 9.62 28.74
C LYS A 243 0.89 9.40 29.29
N ASN A 244 0.99 8.58 30.33
CA ASN A 244 2.30 8.16 30.87
C ASN A 244 2.85 6.97 30.07
N ILE A 245 3.16 7.23 28.81
CA ILE A 245 3.80 6.29 27.89
C ILE A 245 4.90 7.03 27.12
N LYS A 246 6.03 6.37 26.88
CA LYS A 246 7.20 7.00 26.25
C LYS A 246 8.04 6.00 25.48
N ARG A 247 8.97 6.52 24.69
CA ARG A 247 10.00 5.73 24.02
C ARG A 247 10.70 4.77 24.98
N GLY A 248 10.82 3.51 24.57
CA GLY A 248 11.43 2.42 25.32
C GLY A 248 10.46 1.65 26.21
N ASP A 249 9.24 2.14 26.41
CA ASP A 249 8.24 1.36 27.12
C ASP A 249 7.86 0.11 26.32
N ILE A 250 7.61 -0.99 27.04
CA ILE A 250 7.32 -2.30 26.46
C ILE A 250 5.91 -2.72 26.83
N PHE A 251 5.21 -3.34 25.89
CA PHE A 251 3.92 -3.98 26.12
C PHE A 251 3.89 -5.40 25.58
N THR A 252 3.20 -6.30 26.26
CA THR A 252 3.08 -7.72 25.90
C THR A 252 1.64 -8.15 25.69
N GLY A 253 0.68 -7.25 25.84
CA GLY A 253 -0.73 -7.55 25.70
C GLY A 253 -1.60 -6.36 25.33
N VAL A 254 -2.80 -6.65 24.90
CA VAL A 254 -3.87 -5.68 24.56
C VAL A 254 -5.17 -6.18 25.17
N ASN A 255 -5.90 -5.30 25.87
CA ASN A 255 -7.19 -5.59 26.48
C ASN A 255 -7.17 -6.83 27.41
N GLY A 256 -6.04 -7.09 28.10
CA GLY A 256 -5.86 -8.24 28.99
C GLY A 256 -5.50 -9.54 28.27
N GLN A 257 -5.32 -9.52 26.96
CA GLN A 257 -4.89 -10.67 26.16
C GLN A 257 -3.41 -10.54 25.81
N ASN A 258 -2.63 -11.59 26.00
CA ASN A 258 -1.24 -11.61 25.56
C ASN A 258 -1.15 -11.64 24.04
N LEU A 259 -0.21 -10.85 23.49
CA LEU A 259 0.05 -10.79 22.06
C LEU A 259 0.78 -12.05 21.56
N ASN A 260 0.35 -12.56 20.41
CA ASN A 260 0.99 -13.65 19.69
C ASN A 260 0.78 -13.48 18.16
N LEU A 261 1.38 -14.38 17.37
CA LEU A 261 1.31 -14.34 15.90
C LEU A 261 -0.13 -14.46 15.34
N ASP A 262 -1.05 -15.07 16.08
CA ASP A 262 -2.42 -15.29 15.61
C ASP A 262 -3.34 -14.08 15.87
N ASN A 263 -3.08 -13.29 16.94
CA ASN A 263 -4.02 -12.26 17.39
C ASN A 263 -3.54 -10.81 17.29
N TYR A 264 -2.26 -10.57 17.02
CA TYR A 264 -1.70 -9.21 17.05
C TYR A 264 -2.33 -8.26 16.02
N GLN A 265 -2.69 -8.77 14.84
CA GLN A 265 -3.31 -7.96 13.79
C GLN A 265 -4.69 -7.48 14.20
N GLU A 266 -5.52 -8.38 14.72
CA GLU A 266 -6.86 -8.04 15.21
C GLU A 266 -6.79 -7.07 16.40
N LEU A 267 -5.89 -7.31 17.36
CA LEU A 267 -5.82 -6.53 18.58
C LEU A 267 -5.24 -5.12 18.41
N LEU A 268 -4.26 -4.94 17.52
CA LEU A 268 -3.55 -3.66 17.35
C LEU A 268 -4.01 -2.87 16.12
N PHE A 269 -4.36 -3.58 15.02
CA PHE A 269 -4.57 -2.95 13.71
C PHE A 269 -6.02 -3.04 13.19
N SER A 270 -6.96 -3.58 13.97
CA SER A 270 -8.38 -3.57 13.63
C SER A 270 -8.96 -2.15 13.60
N GLU A 271 -10.16 -2.04 13.09
CA GLU A 271 -10.93 -0.77 13.05
C GLU A 271 -11.39 -0.28 14.44
N ASN A 272 -11.21 -1.09 15.50
CA ASN A 272 -11.50 -0.66 16.86
C ASN A 272 -10.68 0.58 17.23
N LEU A 273 -11.37 1.62 17.63
CA LEU A 273 -10.74 2.89 18.00
C LEU A 273 -10.12 2.84 19.39
N ASP A 274 -10.71 2.09 20.31
CA ASP A 274 -10.29 2.02 21.72
C ASP A 274 -9.65 0.69 22.05
N TYR A 275 -8.48 0.74 22.69
CA TYR A 275 -7.84 -0.43 23.28
C TYR A 275 -6.90 -0.05 24.43
N THR A 276 -6.52 -1.01 25.25
CA THR A 276 -5.62 -0.82 26.39
C THR A 276 -4.37 -1.62 26.20
N LEU A 277 -3.20 -0.96 26.19
CA LEU A 277 -1.90 -1.64 26.22
C LEU A 277 -1.63 -2.18 27.63
N ASN A 278 -1.24 -3.45 27.72
CA ASN A 278 -0.80 -4.08 28.96
C ASN A 278 0.73 -4.05 28.98
N MET A 279 1.29 -3.23 29.87
CA MET A 279 2.71 -2.91 29.89
C MET A 279 3.52 -4.01 30.59
N ALA A 280 4.81 -4.06 30.25
CA ALA A 280 5.75 -5.03 30.79
C ALA A 280 7.12 -4.39 31.04
N ASP A 281 7.90 -4.99 31.92
CA ASP A 281 9.30 -4.65 32.16
C ASP A 281 10.22 -5.74 31.60
N LEU A 282 11.36 -5.30 31.07
CA LEU A 282 12.45 -6.19 30.66
C LEU A 282 13.52 -6.20 31.77
N ASN A 283 13.59 -7.30 32.53
CA ASN A 283 14.57 -7.47 33.60
C ASN A 283 15.41 -8.72 33.36
N ASN A 284 16.73 -8.58 33.26
CA ASN A 284 17.65 -9.69 33.00
C ASN A 284 17.26 -10.54 31.80
N ASN A 285 16.85 -9.89 30.69
CA ASN A 285 16.37 -10.51 29.47
C ASN A 285 15.06 -11.31 29.65
N LEU A 286 14.31 -11.07 30.70
CA LEU A 286 12.99 -11.66 30.94
C LEU A 286 11.93 -10.57 30.90
N LEU A 287 10.97 -10.73 30.01
CA LEU A 287 9.78 -9.88 29.94
C LEU A 287 8.75 -10.34 30.98
N SER A 288 8.27 -9.40 31.78
CA SER A 288 7.23 -9.67 32.79
C SER A 288 6.20 -8.54 32.86
N PRO A 289 4.88 -8.85 32.84
CA PRO A 289 3.85 -7.85 33.06
C PRO A 289 4.12 -7.05 34.34
N ASN A 290 4.00 -5.71 34.26
CA ASN A 290 4.22 -4.84 35.41
C ASN A 290 2.92 -4.31 36.06
N GLY A 291 1.76 -4.74 35.53
CA GLY A 291 0.45 -4.35 36.03
C GLY A 291 -0.04 -2.97 35.59
N ILE A 292 0.78 -2.23 34.82
CA ILE A 292 0.38 -0.94 34.26
C ILE A 292 -0.46 -1.20 33.00
N ASN A 293 -1.60 -0.49 32.90
CA ASN A 293 -2.51 -0.57 31.77
C ASN A 293 -2.73 0.85 31.24
N ILE A 294 -2.45 1.07 29.95
CA ILE A 294 -2.59 2.38 29.30
C ILE A 294 -3.75 2.33 28.32
N PRO A 295 -4.92 2.93 28.67
CA PRO A 295 -6.04 3.06 27.75
C PRO A 295 -5.70 4.10 26.68
N LEU A 296 -5.96 3.75 25.42
CA LEU A 296 -5.66 4.54 24.24
C LEU A 296 -6.87 4.62 23.32
N SER A 297 -7.10 5.79 22.73
CA SER A 297 -8.15 6.03 21.75
C SER A 297 -7.53 6.54 20.44
N LYS A 298 -7.83 5.87 19.33
CA LYS A 298 -7.43 6.35 18.00
C LYS A 298 -8.33 7.53 17.60
N THR A 299 -7.73 8.58 17.09
CA THR A 299 -8.44 9.66 16.41
C THR A 299 -8.54 9.29 14.92
N GLU A 300 -9.76 9.25 14.38
CA GLU A 300 -9.97 9.04 12.94
C GLU A 300 -9.41 10.21 12.14
N ASN A 301 -8.85 9.92 10.97
CA ASN A 301 -8.22 10.92 10.10
C ASN A 301 -7.14 11.77 10.79
N PHE A 302 -6.40 11.17 11.71
CA PHE A 302 -5.25 11.82 12.36
C PHE A 302 -4.13 12.00 11.34
N GLN A 303 -3.72 13.25 11.09
CA GLN A 303 -2.58 13.54 10.24
C GLN A 303 -1.30 13.63 11.07
N SER A 304 -0.41 12.67 10.88
CA SER A 304 0.89 12.62 11.57
C SER A 304 1.86 13.64 10.99
N ASN A 305 2.40 14.53 11.83
CA ASN A 305 3.50 15.40 11.42
C ASN A 305 4.77 14.55 11.26
N PRO A 306 5.38 14.49 10.05
CA PRO A 306 6.58 13.69 9.82
C PRO A 306 7.85 14.30 10.42
N ILE A 307 7.87 15.59 10.74
CA ILE A 307 8.99 16.29 11.38
C ILE A 307 8.94 16.05 12.87
N GLN A 308 9.44 14.88 13.32
CA GLN A 308 9.34 14.46 14.70
C GLN A 308 10.25 15.26 15.64
N VAL A 309 11.48 15.54 15.20
CA VAL A 309 12.44 16.35 15.95
C VAL A 309 13.23 17.21 14.97
N ASN A 310 13.32 18.51 15.24
CA ASN A 310 14.27 19.39 14.58
C ASN A 310 14.98 20.25 15.64
N LYS A 311 16.30 20.26 15.62
CA LYS A 311 17.07 21.09 16.55
C LYS A 311 18.50 21.31 16.08
N ILE A 312 19.16 22.26 16.72
CA ILE A 312 20.57 22.58 16.49
C ILE A 312 21.37 22.11 17.68
N ILE A 313 22.41 21.32 17.41
CA ILE A 313 23.35 20.82 18.41
C ILE A 313 24.69 21.54 18.17
N GLU A 314 25.25 22.19 19.19
CA GLU A 314 26.54 22.86 19.10
C GLU A 314 27.61 22.12 19.88
N ILE A 315 28.67 21.72 19.17
CA ILE A 315 29.81 21.00 19.78
C ILE A 315 31.10 21.60 19.22
N GLY A 316 31.95 22.14 20.13
CA GLY A 316 33.27 22.65 19.74
C GLY A 316 33.24 23.76 18.68
N GLY A 317 32.15 24.55 18.61
CA GLY A 317 31.97 25.61 17.64
C GLY A 317 31.34 25.12 16.29
N THR A 318 31.12 23.84 16.13
CA THR A 318 30.39 23.27 14.99
C THR A 318 28.89 23.27 15.29
N LYS A 319 28.10 23.84 14.40
CA LYS A 319 26.63 23.85 14.48
C LYS A 319 26.05 22.76 13.59
N ILE A 320 25.43 21.78 14.23
CA ILE A 320 24.91 20.57 13.60
C ILE A 320 23.38 20.65 13.62
N GLY A 321 22.75 20.67 12.46
CA GLY A 321 21.31 20.47 12.33
C GLY A 321 20.99 19.00 12.54
N TYR A 322 20.04 18.70 13.41
CA TYR A 322 19.46 17.37 13.57
C TYR A 322 17.98 17.42 13.17
N LEU A 323 17.64 16.61 12.19
CA LEU A 323 16.28 16.44 11.69
C LEU A 323 15.89 14.98 11.77
N MET A 324 14.90 14.63 12.59
CA MET A 324 14.24 13.33 12.53
C MET A 324 12.96 13.46 11.69
N TYR A 325 12.92 12.72 10.59
CA TYR A 325 11.86 12.78 9.58
C TYR A 325 11.30 11.38 9.34
N ASN A 326 10.03 11.16 9.70
CA ASN A 326 9.46 9.82 9.84
C ASN A 326 8.64 9.35 8.64
N GLN A 327 8.34 10.22 7.68
CA GLN A 327 7.67 9.84 6.42
C GLN A 327 7.86 10.96 5.39
N PHE A 328 8.01 10.61 4.12
CA PHE A 328 7.94 11.56 3.00
C PHE A 328 6.46 11.76 2.62
N ALA A 329 5.70 12.40 3.51
CA ALA A 329 4.27 12.61 3.38
C ALA A 329 3.95 13.87 2.58
N GLN A 330 2.81 13.84 1.86
CA GLN A 330 2.32 14.99 1.10
C GLN A 330 1.90 16.14 2.02
N GLY A 331 2.25 17.37 1.64
CA GLY A 331 1.77 18.60 2.29
C GLY A 331 2.70 19.12 3.39
N PHE A 332 3.91 18.54 3.60
CA PHE A 332 4.86 18.97 4.62
C PHE A 332 6.17 19.55 4.07
N ASP A 333 6.27 19.74 2.75
CA ASP A 333 7.50 20.23 2.14
C ASP A 333 7.80 21.70 2.50
N ASP A 334 6.76 22.54 2.69
CA ASP A 334 6.93 23.92 3.16
C ASP A 334 7.39 23.97 4.61
N ASP A 335 6.80 23.18 5.51
CA ASP A 335 7.23 23.08 6.91
C ASP A 335 8.69 22.59 7.01
N LEU A 336 9.06 21.63 6.17
CA LEU A 336 10.43 21.14 6.08
C LEU A 336 11.37 22.24 5.56
N ASN A 337 10.96 23.01 4.57
CA ASN A 337 11.71 24.16 4.05
C ASN A 337 11.91 25.26 5.09
N ASP A 338 10.94 25.46 5.98
CA ASP A 338 11.05 26.40 7.11
C ASP A 338 12.06 25.91 8.16
N VAL A 339 12.13 24.61 8.44
CA VAL A 339 13.20 24.03 9.28
C VAL A 339 14.57 24.33 8.68
N PHE A 340 14.74 24.17 7.38
CA PHE A 340 15.99 24.48 6.70
C PHE A 340 16.29 25.99 6.64
N ALA A 341 15.27 26.86 6.53
CA ALA A 341 15.43 28.30 6.69
C ALA A 341 15.99 28.67 8.07
N ASN A 342 15.47 28.04 9.14
CA ASN A 342 16.00 28.21 10.48
C ASN A 342 17.44 27.71 10.59
N PHE A 343 17.76 26.49 10.13
CA PHE A 343 19.12 25.94 10.14
C PHE A 343 20.10 26.87 9.42
N LYS A 344 19.72 27.36 8.24
CA LYS A 344 20.52 28.30 7.45
C LYS A 344 20.76 29.62 8.19
N SER A 345 19.72 30.21 8.78
CA SER A 345 19.79 31.47 9.52
C SER A 345 20.70 31.38 10.76
N GLN A 346 20.73 30.21 11.39
CA GLN A 346 21.57 29.93 12.56
C GLN A 346 23.00 29.50 12.19
N GLY A 347 23.32 29.36 10.89
CA GLY A 347 24.64 29.01 10.40
C GLY A 347 25.02 27.54 10.64
N VAL A 348 24.04 26.65 10.52
CA VAL A 348 24.29 25.19 10.50
C VAL A 348 25.21 24.84 9.34
N ASN A 349 26.27 24.08 9.65
CA ASN A 349 27.31 23.66 8.70
C ASN A 349 27.58 22.16 8.65
N GLU A 350 26.87 21.39 9.47
CA GLU A 350 26.77 19.93 9.45
C GLU A 350 25.31 19.53 9.59
N LEU A 351 24.92 18.40 8.98
CA LEU A 351 23.54 17.93 9.03
C LEU A 351 23.47 16.44 9.33
N ILE A 352 22.55 16.09 10.23
CA ILE A 352 22.12 14.72 10.51
C ILE A 352 20.65 14.62 10.13
N VAL A 353 20.31 13.72 9.19
CA VAL A 353 18.94 13.34 8.86
C VAL A 353 18.68 11.97 9.44
N ASP A 354 17.79 11.89 10.41
CA ASP A 354 17.43 10.64 11.08
C ASP A 354 16.20 10.03 10.43
N LEU A 355 16.41 8.97 9.67
CA LEU A 355 15.39 8.23 8.92
C LEU A 355 15.16 6.82 9.48
N ARG A 356 15.62 6.53 10.72
CA ARG A 356 15.59 5.16 11.27
C ARG A 356 14.21 4.51 11.31
N TYR A 357 13.14 5.28 11.35
CA TYR A 357 11.75 4.79 11.32
C TYR A 357 10.96 5.25 10.09
N ASN A 358 11.65 5.77 9.07
CA ASN A 358 11.01 6.33 7.88
C ASN A 358 10.82 5.26 6.79
N PRO A 359 9.59 4.81 6.53
CA PRO A 359 9.30 3.79 5.52
C PRO A 359 9.37 4.29 4.08
N GLY A 360 9.54 5.60 3.86
CA GLY A 360 9.52 6.21 2.54
C GLY A 360 8.36 7.17 2.32
N GLY A 361 7.83 7.21 1.11
CA GLY A 361 6.74 8.07 0.66
C GLY A 361 7.01 8.70 -0.70
N LEU A 362 6.70 9.99 -0.84
CA LEU A 362 6.79 10.72 -2.11
C LEU A 362 8.23 10.93 -2.60
N VAL A 363 8.45 10.66 -3.87
CA VAL A 363 9.73 10.94 -4.56
C VAL A 363 10.01 12.44 -4.56
N GLN A 364 8.99 13.28 -4.83
CA GLN A 364 9.16 14.72 -4.88
C GLN A 364 9.66 15.30 -3.55
N SER A 365 9.14 14.81 -2.42
CA SER A 365 9.62 15.25 -1.09
C SER A 365 11.08 14.84 -0.84
N ALA A 366 11.52 13.67 -1.36
CA ALA A 366 12.93 13.28 -1.29
C ALA A 366 13.82 14.18 -2.16
N ILE A 367 13.36 14.58 -3.36
CA ILE A 367 14.03 15.54 -4.24
C ILE A 367 14.13 16.91 -3.56
N ASN A 368 13.05 17.38 -2.94
CA ASN A 368 13.01 18.64 -2.21
C ASN A 368 14.01 18.66 -1.05
N LEU A 369 14.02 17.59 -0.24
CA LEU A 369 14.98 17.44 0.86
C LEU A 369 16.42 17.38 0.34
N ALA A 370 16.69 16.68 -0.77
CA ALA A 370 18.02 16.66 -1.41
C ALA A 370 18.44 18.06 -1.87
N GLY A 371 17.52 18.86 -2.41
CA GLY A 371 17.73 20.27 -2.75
C GLY A 371 18.02 21.13 -1.52
N MET A 372 17.33 20.92 -0.41
CA MET A 372 17.57 21.61 0.86
C MET A 372 18.95 21.29 1.44
N ILE A 373 19.43 20.05 1.27
CA ILE A 373 20.76 19.64 1.72
C ILE A 373 21.84 20.28 0.85
N THR A 374 21.74 20.17 -0.47
CA THR A 374 22.85 20.47 -1.41
C THR A 374 22.77 21.82 -2.08
N GLY A 375 21.65 22.18 -2.74
CA GLY A 375 21.41 23.42 -3.47
C GLY A 375 22.22 23.63 -4.77
N GLN A 376 23.43 23.07 -4.88
CA GLN A 376 24.36 23.31 -5.99
C GLN A 376 24.10 22.41 -7.22
N PHE A 377 23.18 21.45 -7.16
CA PHE A 377 22.97 20.49 -8.26
C PHE A 377 21.62 20.65 -8.98
N SER A 378 20.92 21.76 -8.77
CA SER A 378 19.64 22.04 -9.45
C SER A 378 19.75 21.81 -10.98
N GLY A 379 18.79 21.03 -11.50
CA GLY A 379 18.76 20.64 -12.91
C GLY A 379 19.58 19.39 -13.26
N GLN A 380 20.43 18.87 -12.37
CA GLN A 380 21.10 17.58 -12.56
C GLN A 380 20.20 16.42 -12.15
N ILE A 381 20.44 15.25 -12.73
CA ILE A 381 19.61 14.06 -12.50
C ILE A 381 19.70 13.61 -11.04
N PHE A 382 18.57 13.52 -10.35
CA PHE A 382 18.47 12.93 -9.02
C PHE A 382 18.09 11.44 -9.09
N VAL A 383 17.09 11.10 -9.91
CA VAL A 383 16.59 9.72 -10.08
C VAL A 383 16.26 9.45 -11.55
N LYS A 384 16.54 8.23 -12.00
CA LYS A 384 16.09 7.66 -13.26
C LYS A 384 15.08 6.54 -12.95
N TYR A 385 14.04 6.45 -13.75
CA TYR A 385 13.02 5.41 -13.65
C TYR A 385 13.23 4.35 -14.72
N LEU A 386 13.46 3.12 -14.30
CA LEU A 386 13.59 1.96 -15.19
C LEU A 386 12.29 1.17 -15.13
N TRP A 387 11.37 1.50 -16.02
CA TRP A 387 10.04 0.87 -16.13
C TRP A 387 10.13 -0.53 -16.76
N ASN A 388 9.01 -1.27 -16.83
CA ASN A 388 8.93 -2.49 -17.62
C ASN A 388 9.27 -2.19 -19.10
N ASN A 389 9.62 -3.24 -19.87
CA ASN A 389 10.07 -3.06 -21.25
C ASN A 389 9.02 -2.44 -22.16
N LYS A 390 7.73 -2.76 -21.98
CA LYS A 390 6.62 -2.21 -22.75
C LYS A 390 6.56 -0.69 -22.61
N LEU A 391 6.56 -0.20 -21.36
CA LEU A 391 6.51 1.23 -21.07
C LEU A 391 7.82 1.93 -21.44
N MET A 392 8.99 1.31 -21.21
CA MET A 392 10.27 1.88 -21.61
C MET A 392 10.37 2.09 -23.13
N ASN A 393 9.87 1.15 -23.94
CA ASN A 393 9.84 1.29 -25.40
C ASN A 393 8.97 2.50 -25.80
N PHE A 394 7.74 2.57 -25.29
CA PHE A 394 6.83 3.69 -25.53
C PHE A 394 7.43 5.04 -25.11
N LEU A 395 8.00 5.15 -23.90
CA LEU A 395 8.60 6.37 -23.38
C LEU A 395 9.83 6.79 -24.19
N ASN A 396 10.65 5.84 -24.65
CA ASN A 396 11.83 6.11 -25.46
C ASN A 396 11.49 6.64 -26.86
N GLU A 397 10.42 6.17 -27.46
CA GLU A 397 9.90 6.68 -28.73
C GLU A 397 9.31 8.10 -28.58
N ASN A 398 8.84 8.44 -27.40
CA ASN A 398 8.16 9.70 -27.09
C ASN A 398 8.93 10.57 -26.07
N LYS A 399 10.26 10.50 -26.04
CA LYS A 399 11.13 11.13 -25.01
C LYS A 399 10.86 12.62 -24.74
N THR A 400 10.57 13.41 -25.78
CA THR A 400 10.34 14.84 -25.63
C THR A 400 9.05 15.13 -24.83
N ARG A 401 8.03 14.32 -25.01
CA ARG A 401 6.72 14.48 -24.35
C ARG A 401 6.74 13.97 -22.92
N TYR A 402 7.47 12.87 -22.68
CA TYR A 402 7.46 12.13 -21.41
C TYR A 402 8.83 12.12 -20.70
N ALA A 403 9.65 13.15 -20.88
CA ALA A 403 10.99 13.23 -20.27
C ALA A 403 10.96 13.03 -18.74
N SER A 404 9.96 13.60 -18.07
CA SER A 404 9.78 13.49 -16.62
C SER A 404 9.36 12.09 -16.15
N TRP A 405 8.95 11.20 -17.06
CA TRP A 405 8.68 9.78 -16.77
C TRP A 405 9.94 8.93 -16.84
N LEU A 406 11.01 9.44 -17.44
CA LEU A 406 12.29 8.75 -17.52
C LEU A 406 13.22 9.14 -16.38
N GLN A 407 13.14 10.39 -15.91
CA GLN A 407 14.01 10.90 -14.85
C GLN A 407 13.43 12.12 -14.16
N GLU A 408 13.91 12.38 -12.95
CA GLU A 408 13.71 13.64 -12.25
C GLU A 408 15.02 14.23 -11.77
N ASN A 409 15.05 15.56 -11.71
CA ASN A 409 16.24 16.32 -11.42
C ASN A 409 16.16 16.99 -10.05
N PHE A 410 17.29 17.31 -9.46
CA PHE A 410 17.34 18.21 -8.32
C PHE A 410 16.63 19.51 -8.66
N THR A 411 15.89 20.05 -7.70
CA THR A 411 15.16 21.30 -7.81
C THR A 411 15.67 22.33 -6.79
N ASN A 412 15.47 23.62 -7.10
CA ASN A 412 15.67 24.73 -6.18
C ASN A 412 14.36 25.45 -5.85
N GLN A 413 13.23 24.88 -6.25
CA GLN A 413 11.89 25.39 -5.99
C GLN A 413 10.97 24.26 -5.55
N LEU A 414 10.07 24.54 -4.63
CA LEU A 414 8.95 23.65 -4.28
C LEU A 414 7.87 23.71 -5.35
N ALA A 415 6.90 22.81 -5.29
CA ALA A 415 5.84 22.68 -6.30
C ALA A 415 5.04 23.98 -6.52
N GLU A 416 4.85 24.77 -5.47
CA GLU A 416 4.12 26.04 -5.51
C GLU A 416 5.00 27.26 -5.93
N GLY A 417 6.27 27.00 -6.28
CA GLY A 417 7.21 28.01 -6.76
C GLY A 417 8.02 28.71 -5.67
N SER A 418 7.85 28.35 -4.39
CA SER A 418 8.69 28.85 -3.29
C SER A 418 10.14 28.39 -3.46
N SER A 419 11.10 29.25 -3.15
CA SER A 419 12.52 28.88 -3.22
C SER A 419 12.90 27.93 -2.10
N ILE A 420 13.69 26.92 -2.42
CA ILE A 420 14.26 26.00 -1.43
C ILE A 420 15.37 26.69 -0.62
N ASN A 421 15.27 26.59 0.70
CA ASN A 421 16.29 27.01 1.64
C ASN A 421 17.39 25.95 1.74
N SER A 422 18.48 26.13 1.00
CA SER A 422 19.57 25.17 0.96
C SER A 422 20.70 25.50 1.94
N LEU A 423 21.27 24.47 2.56
CA LEU A 423 22.48 24.55 3.38
C LEU A 423 23.76 24.46 2.57
N ASN A 424 23.69 24.13 1.27
CA ASN A 424 24.83 23.99 0.34
C ASN A 424 25.92 23.03 0.86
N LEU A 425 25.52 21.93 1.45
CA LEU A 425 26.44 20.94 2.03
C LEU A 425 27.03 20.02 0.95
N ASN A 426 28.25 19.57 1.18
CA ASN A 426 28.94 18.54 0.37
C ASN A 426 29.06 17.19 1.10
N LYS A 427 28.41 17.06 2.25
CA LYS A 427 28.27 15.83 3.02
C LYS A 427 27.01 15.88 3.89
N VAL A 428 26.47 14.71 4.18
CA VAL A 428 25.34 14.53 5.09
C VAL A 428 25.50 13.22 5.88
N TYR A 429 25.03 13.22 7.11
CA TYR A 429 24.89 12.00 7.91
C TYR A 429 23.45 11.55 7.89
N VAL A 430 23.22 10.26 7.62
CA VAL A 430 21.87 9.68 7.59
C VAL A 430 21.83 8.52 8.58
N ILE A 431 21.01 8.64 9.63
CA ILE A 431 20.78 7.56 10.58
C ILE A 431 19.68 6.64 10.01
N THR A 432 19.98 5.35 9.93
CA THR A 432 19.10 4.34 9.33
C THR A 432 18.91 3.12 10.21
N SER A 433 17.79 2.42 10.01
CA SER A 433 17.55 1.07 10.51
C SER A 433 16.94 0.19 9.41
N SER A 434 16.65 -1.04 9.74
CA SER A 434 15.90 -1.97 8.84
C SER A 434 14.50 -1.47 8.47
N ARG A 435 14.01 -0.36 9.04
CA ARG A 435 12.77 0.31 8.70
C ARG A 435 12.96 1.54 7.80
N SER A 436 14.18 1.92 7.49
CA SER A 436 14.47 2.95 6.49
C SER A 436 14.30 2.36 5.10
N ALA A 437 13.25 2.76 4.38
CA ALA A 437 12.88 2.13 3.11
C ALA A 437 12.55 3.15 2.02
N SER A 438 12.58 2.72 0.76
CA SER A 438 11.95 3.43 -0.36
C SER A 438 12.54 4.86 -0.55
N SER A 439 11.77 5.96 -0.35
CA SER A 439 12.25 7.34 -0.49
C SER A 439 13.40 7.68 0.48
N SER A 440 13.51 6.99 1.63
CA SER A 440 14.69 7.10 2.49
C SER A 440 15.95 6.55 1.82
N GLU A 441 15.83 5.41 1.14
CA GLU A 441 16.91 4.80 0.37
C GLU A 441 17.21 5.59 -0.90
N LEU A 442 16.16 6.11 -1.56
CA LEU A 442 16.29 7.00 -2.72
C LEU A 442 17.07 8.27 -2.37
N LEU A 443 16.84 8.88 -1.20
CA LEU A 443 17.60 10.06 -0.76
C LEU A 443 19.10 9.73 -0.66
N ILE A 444 19.44 8.61 -0.01
CA ILE A 444 20.84 8.15 0.10
C ILE A 444 21.45 7.87 -1.27
N ASN A 445 20.74 7.08 -2.09
CA ASN A 445 21.19 6.67 -3.42
C ASN A 445 21.34 7.87 -4.37
N GLY A 446 20.35 8.76 -4.41
CA GLY A 446 20.34 9.94 -5.29
C GLY A 446 21.40 10.98 -4.93
N LEU A 447 21.75 11.12 -3.65
CA LEU A 447 22.81 12.02 -3.18
C LEU A 447 24.23 11.46 -3.37
N SER A 448 24.40 10.13 -3.32
CA SER A 448 25.70 9.45 -3.30
C SER A 448 26.65 9.81 -4.47
N PRO A 449 26.16 10.06 -5.73
CA PRO A 449 27.03 10.49 -6.83
C PRO A 449 27.56 11.92 -6.69
N TYR A 450 26.96 12.73 -5.81
CA TYR A 450 27.18 14.18 -5.77
C TYR A 450 27.89 14.63 -4.51
N ILE A 451 27.60 14.01 -3.36
CA ILE A 451 28.17 14.38 -2.05
C ILE A 451 28.55 13.15 -1.24
N ASN A 452 29.30 13.36 -0.16
CA ASN A 452 29.61 12.28 0.77
C ASN A 452 28.38 11.99 1.67
N VAL A 453 27.77 10.83 1.50
CA VAL A 453 26.70 10.36 2.39
C VAL A 453 27.30 9.38 3.42
N PHE A 454 27.23 9.74 4.69
CA PHE A 454 27.66 8.89 5.82
C PHE A 454 26.41 8.23 6.44
N GLN A 455 26.14 6.98 6.09
CA GLN A 455 25.10 6.19 6.69
C GLN A 455 25.57 5.67 8.06
N VAL A 456 24.73 5.80 9.09
CA VAL A 456 25.00 5.36 10.49
C VAL A 456 23.84 4.50 10.96
N GLY A 457 24.12 3.36 11.57
CA GLY A 457 23.10 2.46 12.11
C GLY A 457 23.08 1.10 11.43
N GLU A 458 21.93 0.70 10.92
CA GLU A 458 21.74 -0.61 10.29
C GLU A 458 21.61 -0.48 8.77
N ASN A 459 21.64 -1.63 8.09
CA ASN A 459 21.23 -1.74 6.70
C ASN A 459 19.79 -1.24 6.56
N THR A 460 19.50 -0.57 5.46
CA THR A 460 18.15 -0.20 5.11
C THR A 460 17.32 -1.42 4.67
N TYR A 461 16.06 -1.22 4.39
CA TYR A 461 15.11 -2.29 4.06
C TYR A 461 15.39 -3.01 2.73
N GLY A 462 15.80 -2.26 1.70
CA GLY A 462 16.06 -2.81 0.36
C GLY A 462 14.90 -2.65 -0.63
N LYS A 463 14.08 -1.61 -0.50
CA LYS A 463 13.02 -1.32 -1.46
C LYS A 463 13.51 -0.37 -2.55
N ASN A 464 14.11 -0.93 -3.59
CA ASN A 464 14.61 -0.22 -4.79
C ASN A 464 13.58 -0.06 -5.91
N VAL A 465 12.34 -0.40 -5.65
CA VAL A 465 11.23 -0.37 -6.61
C VAL A 465 10.12 0.58 -6.16
N GLY A 466 9.43 1.16 -7.14
CA GLY A 466 8.31 2.06 -6.89
C GLY A 466 7.25 1.99 -7.96
N GLY A 467 6.21 2.79 -7.79
CA GLY A 467 5.11 2.89 -8.72
C GLY A 467 4.50 4.29 -8.77
N PRO A 468 3.52 4.54 -9.64
CA PRO A 468 2.66 5.71 -9.55
C PRO A 468 1.85 5.67 -8.25
N ALA A 469 1.23 6.80 -7.86
CA ALA A 469 0.53 6.92 -6.57
C ALA A 469 -0.51 5.83 -6.35
N ALA A 470 -1.43 5.70 -7.28
CA ALA A 470 -2.37 4.60 -7.37
C ALA A 470 -2.87 4.48 -8.81
N LEU A 471 -3.15 3.27 -9.23
CA LEU A 471 -3.86 2.99 -10.47
C LEU A 471 -5.35 2.92 -10.16
N TYR A 472 -6.12 3.72 -10.84
CA TYR A 472 -7.57 3.76 -10.73
C TYR A 472 -8.21 3.24 -12.00
N ASP A 473 -9.40 2.69 -11.90
CA ASP A 473 -10.23 2.44 -13.07
C ASP A 473 -10.83 3.77 -13.53
N TYR A 474 -10.35 4.28 -14.66
CA TYR A 474 -10.86 5.51 -15.27
C TYR A 474 -11.87 5.19 -16.37
N ILE A 475 -12.92 5.99 -16.46
CA ILE A 475 -13.96 5.85 -17.48
C ILE A 475 -13.76 6.76 -18.69
N ASP A 476 -12.81 7.69 -18.61
CA ASP A 476 -12.48 8.64 -19.68
C ASP A 476 -11.01 9.11 -19.61
N ASP A 477 -10.55 9.77 -20.67
CA ASP A 477 -9.20 10.33 -20.78
C ASP A 477 -8.97 11.57 -19.89
N ASN A 478 -10.01 12.09 -19.23
CA ASN A 478 -9.90 13.22 -18.30
C ASN A 478 -9.55 12.75 -16.87
N GLY A 479 -9.43 11.46 -16.65
CA GLY A 479 -9.10 10.89 -15.35
C GLY A 479 -10.31 10.79 -14.42
N THR A 480 -11.53 10.70 -14.96
CA THR A 480 -12.73 10.43 -14.17
C THR A 480 -12.69 9.01 -13.66
N LYS A 481 -12.56 8.84 -12.33
CA LYS A 481 -12.59 7.53 -11.69
C LYS A 481 -13.94 6.84 -11.92
N ASN A 482 -13.90 5.53 -12.16
CA ASN A 482 -15.12 4.75 -12.28
C ASN A 482 -15.93 4.83 -10.98
N PRO A 483 -17.17 5.33 -11.01
CA PRO A 483 -17.98 5.45 -9.81
C PRO A 483 -18.62 4.14 -9.36
N ASP A 484 -18.52 3.06 -10.14
CA ASP A 484 -19.16 1.78 -9.85
C ASP A 484 -18.38 0.97 -8.79
N HIS A 485 -17.12 1.34 -8.50
CA HIS A 485 -16.32 0.74 -7.45
C HIS A 485 -15.21 1.69 -6.95
N THR A 486 -14.61 1.35 -5.83
CA THR A 486 -13.53 2.12 -5.19
C THR A 486 -12.18 1.38 -5.18
N TYR A 487 -12.07 0.29 -5.93
CA TYR A 487 -10.81 -0.44 -6.03
C TYR A 487 -9.70 0.38 -6.65
N ALA A 488 -8.50 0.26 -6.08
CA ALA A 488 -7.28 0.78 -6.66
C ALA A 488 -6.10 -0.17 -6.43
N ILE A 489 -5.11 -0.06 -7.29
CA ILE A 489 -3.90 -0.86 -7.24
C ILE A 489 -2.71 0.07 -7.04
N TYR A 490 -1.83 -0.28 -6.13
CA TYR A 490 -0.48 0.23 -6.07
C TYR A 490 0.45 -0.89 -6.56
N CYS A 491 0.91 -0.80 -7.80
CA CYS A 491 1.79 -1.82 -8.36
C CYS A 491 3.20 -1.29 -8.57
N MET A 492 4.19 -2.15 -8.29
CA MET A 492 5.59 -1.85 -8.61
C MET A 492 5.74 -1.75 -10.12
N SER A 493 6.23 -0.63 -10.60
CA SER A 493 6.26 -0.29 -12.03
C SER A 493 7.66 0.07 -12.52
N PHE A 494 8.56 0.49 -11.63
CA PHE A 494 9.92 0.88 -11.99
C PHE A 494 10.95 0.53 -10.91
N PHE A 495 12.21 0.36 -11.33
CA PHE A 495 13.36 0.50 -10.43
C PHE A 495 13.80 1.97 -10.37
N SER A 496 14.23 2.43 -9.18
CA SER A 496 14.79 3.77 -8.99
C SER A 496 16.32 3.72 -9.04
N ALA A 497 16.91 4.23 -10.14
CA ALA A 497 18.35 4.34 -10.31
C ALA A 497 18.84 5.76 -10.05
N ASN A 498 20.07 5.93 -9.54
CA ASN A 498 20.71 7.23 -9.43
C ASN A 498 21.28 7.71 -10.77
N SER A 499 21.99 8.86 -10.78
CA SER A 499 22.58 9.42 -12.00
C SER A 499 23.65 8.51 -12.64
N GLU A 500 24.26 7.61 -11.88
CA GLU A 500 25.25 6.63 -12.31
C GLU A 500 24.67 5.25 -12.64
N ASP A 501 23.34 5.16 -12.79
CA ASP A 501 22.58 3.94 -13.10
C ASP A 501 22.60 2.87 -11.98
N PHE A 502 22.97 3.22 -10.76
CA PHE A 502 22.96 2.29 -9.64
C PHE A 502 21.55 2.17 -9.05
N TYR A 503 21.01 0.96 -9.02
CA TYR A 503 19.70 0.59 -8.44
C TYR A 503 19.71 -0.76 -7.70
N ASP A 504 20.87 -1.46 -7.66
CA ASP A 504 20.98 -2.79 -7.08
C ASP A 504 21.18 -2.72 -5.55
N TYR A 505 20.10 -2.33 -4.86
CA TYR A 505 20.07 -2.32 -3.38
C TYR A 505 18.85 -3.05 -2.80
N ALA A 506 18.39 -4.12 -3.46
CA ALA A 506 17.27 -4.95 -2.98
C ALA A 506 17.55 -5.64 -1.63
N ASN A 507 18.80 -5.67 -1.17
CA ASN A 507 19.22 -6.16 0.14
C ASN A 507 19.53 -5.02 1.15
N GLY A 508 19.13 -3.79 0.82
CA GLY A 508 19.40 -2.59 1.61
C GLY A 508 20.75 -1.95 1.30
N LEU A 509 20.83 -0.67 1.61
CA LEU A 509 22.08 0.10 1.63
C LEU A 509 22.75 -0.11 2.99
N SER A 510 24.06 -0.35 3.00
CA SER A 510 24.81 -0.67 4.22
C SER A 510 25.69 0.50 4.68
N PRO A 511 25.68 0.83 5.98
CA PRO A 511 26.69 1.72 6.55
C PRO A 511 28.09 1.10 6.47
N LYS A 512 29.12 1.93 6.51
CA LYS A 512 30.47 1.45 6.71
C LYS A 512 30.59 0.74 8.04
N GLU A 513 31.47 -0.27 8.13
CA GLU A 513 31.56 -1.15 9.32
C GLU A 513 31.74 -0.37 10.64
N GLU A 514 32.54 0.70 10.61
CA GLU A 514 32.78 1.53 11.78
C GLU A 514 31.59 2.39 12.22
N LEU A 515 30.54 2.53 11.35
CA LEU A 515 29.32 3.29 11.61
C LEU A 515 28.10 2.38 11.83
N LYS A 516 28.30 1.07 11.81
CA LYS A 516 27.25 0.11 12.12
C LYS A 516 26.92 0.09 13.60
N LEU A 517 25.66 0.26 13.90
CA LEU A 517 25.12 0.15 15.24
C LEU A 517 23.64 -0.15 15.17
N GLN A 518 23.19 -1.17 15.87
CA GLN A 518 21.79 -1.51 16.02
C GLN A 518 21.24 -0.90 17.32
N GLU A 519 19.96 -0.52 17.34
CA GLU A 519 19.30 -0.07 18.55
C GLU A 519 19.20 -1.19 19.58
N ASP A 520 19.41 -0.82 20.85
CA ASP A 520 19.27 -1.72 21.99
C ASP A 520 18.05 -1.32 22.82
N ILE A 521 17.08 -2.22 22.97
CA ILE A 521 15.85 -1.98 23.73
C ILE A 521 16.16 -1.50 25.15
N THR A 522 17.25 -1.98 25.73
CA THR A 522 17.67 -1.60 27.10
C THR A 522 18.32 -0.23 27.19
N ASN A 523 18.64 0.38 26.02
CA ASN A 523 19.35 1.66 25.94
C ASN A 523 19.01 2.43 24.67
N LEU A 524 17.75 2.75 24.47
CA LEU A 524 17.30 3.51 23.28
C LEU A 524 17.65 5.00 23.35
N GLY A 525 17.82 5.56 24.53
CA GLY A 525 18.01 6.99 24.72
C GLY A 525 16.83 7.86 24.31
N ALA A 526 16.99 9.16 24.39
CA ALA A 526 15.99 10.13 23.92
C ALA A 526 16.35 10.63 22.53
N LEU A 527 15.35 10.67 21.62
CA LEU A 527 15.54 11.13 20.23
C LEU A 527 16.08 12.57 20.19
N GLY A 528 17.11 12.77 19.39
CA GLY A 528 17.80 14.05 19.28
C GLY A 528 18.58 14.47 20.53
N ASP A 529 18.89 13.57 21.45
CA ASP A 529 19.73 13.78 22.62
C ASP A 529 20.97 12.88 22.58
N THR A 530 22.07 13.29 23.23
CA THR A 530 23.32 12.52 23.26
C THR A 530 23.21 11.21 24.06
N SER A 531 22.12 11.00 24.76
CA SER A 531 21.78 9.71 25.38
C SER A 531 21.35 8.65 24.33
N ASP A 532 20.97 9.06 23.13
CA ASP A 532 20.72 8.17 22.00
C ASP A 532 22.04 7.66 21.41
N PRO A 533 22.33 6.36 21.46
CA PRO A 533 23.60 5.80 21.01
C PRO A 533 23.91 6.06 19.52
N LEU A 534 22.91 6.05 18.65
CA LEU A 534 23.08 6.31 17.21
C LEU A 534 23.46 7.78 16.96
N LEU A 535 22.79 8.69 17.65
CA LEU A 535 23.15 10.11 17.58
C LEU A 535 24.53 10.37 18.21
N ALA A 536 24.84 9.75 19.34
CA ALA A 536 26.16 9.89 19.99
C ALA A 536 27.30 9.40 19.09
N LEU A 537 27.12 8.25 18.40
CA LEU A 537 28.08 7.73 17.42
C LEU A 537 28.26 8.73 16.24
N THR A 538 27.16 9.26 15.73
CA THR A 538 27.18 10.23 14.61
C THR A 538 27.91 11.51 15.01
N LEU A 539 27.60 12.09 16.16
CA LEU A 539 28.24 13.31 16.67
C LEU A 539 29.74 13.11 16.94
N ASN A 540 30.12 11.93 17.46
CA ASN A 540 31.51 11.59 17.63
C ASN A 540 32.28 11.52 16.31
N HIS A 541 31.66 10.91 15.26
CA HIS A 541 32.27 10.85 13.93
C HIS A 541 32.41 12.25 13.30
N ILE A 542 31.40 13.12 13.45
CA ILE A 542 31.45 14.51 12.97
C ILE A 542 32.63 15.27 13.61
N THR A 543 32.80 15.14 14.91
CA THR A 543 33.75 15.98 15.69
C THR A 543 35.16 15.44 15.72
N SER A 544 35.35 14.12 15.69
CA SER A 544 36.66 13.49 15.83
C SER A 544 37.22 12.91 14.51
N GLY A 545 36.40 12.81 13.48
CA GLY A 545 36.75 12.16 12.20
C GLY A 545 37.01 10.65 12.34
N SER A 546 36.66 10.06 13.49
CA SER A 546 36.88 8.62 13.75
C SER A 546 35.71 8.03 14.52
N ALA A 547 35.28 6.83 14.13
CA ALA A 547 34.28 6.05 14.86
C ALA A 547 34.86 5.31 16.08
N LYS A 548 35.80 5.91 16.84
CA LYS A 548 36.39 5.31 18.06
C LYS A 548 35.40 5.21 19.23
N TYR A 549 34.15 5.49 19.00
CA TYR A 549 33.08 5.21 19.94
C TYR A 549 32.91 3.68 20.01
N ARG A 550 33.47 3.06 21.05
CA ARG A 550 33.22 1.64 21.34
C ARG A 550 31.78 1.52 21.83
N VAL A 551 30.88 1.24 20.92
CA VAL A 551 29.55 0.76 21.29
C VAL A 551 29.69 -0.74 21.55
N ASN A 552 29.27 -1.19 22.72
CA ASN A 552 29.11 -2.61 22.94
C ASN A 552 27.98 -3.11 22.00
N PRO A 553 28.08 -4.33 21.46
CA PRO A 553 26.95 -4.92 20.75
C PRO A 553 25.70 -4.81 21.62
N PRO A 554 24.51 -4.56 21.02
CA PRO A 554 23.29 -4.45 21.79
C PRO A 554 23.05 -5.71 22.61
N ALA A 555 22.73 -5.51 23.89
CA ALA A 555 22.43 -6.61 24.80
C ALA A 555 21.08 -7.25 24.44
N PHE A 556 20.15 -6.43 23.91
CA PHE A 556 18.85 -6.86 23.41
C PHE A 556 18.53 -6.05 22.15
N PRO A 557 18.91 -6.54 20.95
CA PRO A 557 18.68 -5.82 19.70
C PRO A 557 17.19 -5.56 19.46
N LEU A 558 16.86 -4.35 19.00
CA LEU A 558 15.52 -4.02 18.54
C LEU A 558 15.37 -4.57 17.10
N GLU A 559 14.79 -5.74 17.00
CA GLU A 559 14.54 -6.38 15.70
C GLU A 559 13.06 -6.29 15.33
N ASN A 560 12.78 -5.86 14.10
CA ASN A 560 11.45 -5.96 13.54
C ASN A 560 11.23 -7.38 13.00
N MET A 561 10.64 -8.24 13.80
CA MET A 561 10.45 -9.66 13.48
C MET A 561 9.01 -10.02 13.08
N VAL A 562 8.13 -9.02 13.02
CA VAL A 562 6.69 -9.23 12.76
C VAL A 562 6.21 -8.19 11.76
N ASP A 563 5.43 -8.63 10.79
CA ASP A 563 4.86 -7.75 9.78
C ASP A 563 3.96 -6.69 10.41
N ASP A 564 4.19 -5.44 10.01
CA ASP A 564 3.39 -4.29 10.41
C ASP A 564 2.59 -3.80 9.20
N PRO A 565 1.25 -4.01 9.19
CA PRO A 565 0.42 -3.62 8.06
C PRO A 565 0.48 -2.12 7.74
N LYS A 566 0.64 -1.26 8.76
CA LYS A 566 0.78 0.20 8.55
C LYS A 566 2.12 0.53 7.90
N PHE A 567 3.20 -0.13 8.31
CA PHE A 567 4.52 0.06 7.72
C PHE A 567 4.52 -0.32 6.23
N LEU A 568 3.92 -1.45 5.87
CA LEU A 568 3.81 -1.90 4.48
C LEU A 568 3.02 -0.90 3.63
N LEU A 569 1.94 -0.31 4.16
CA LEU A 569 1.14 0.68 3.45
C LEU A 569 1.90 2.01 3.28
N LYS A 570 2.66 2.44 4.30
CA LYS A 570 3.47 3.68 4.28
C LYS A 570 4.74 3.57 3.42
N GLN A 571 5.17 2.36 3.04
CA GLN A 571 6.37 2.12 2.21
C GLN A 571 6.23 2.56 0.74
N GLN A 572 5.29 3.42 0.39
CA GLN A 572 5.04 3.75 -1.01
C GLN A 572 6.13 4.68 -1.57
N LEU A 573 7.02 4.17 -2.45
CA LEU A 573 7.83 5.01 -3.34
C LEU A 573 6.93 5.49 -4.47
N THR A 574 6.40 6.67 -4.34
CA THR A 574 5.32 7.16 -5.19
C THR A 574 5.78 8.35 -6.01
N SER A 575 5.69 8.23 -7.34
CA SER A 575 5.76 9.38 -8.23
C SER A 575 4.45 10.17 -8.14
N ASP A 576 4.52 11.46 -7.89
CA ASP A 576 3.35 12.36 -7.80
C ASP A 576 2.65 12.58 -9.13
N LYS A 577 3.20 12.04 -10.21
CA LYS A 577 2.68 12.21 -11.56
C LYS A 577 1.50 11.27 -11.76
N GLY A 578 0.33 11.88 -12.00
CA GLY A 578 -0.80 11.12 -12.51
C GLY A 578 -0.41 10.41 -13.81
N LEU A 579 -0.82 9.16 -13.97
CA LEU A 579 -0.53 8.40 -15.19
C LEU A 579 -1.18 9.09 -16.40
N PRO A 580 -0.43 9.36 -17.48
CA PRO A 580 -1.07 9.66 -18.74
C PRO A 580 -1.83 8.42 -19.20
N SER A 581 -2.96 8.63 -19.87
CA SER A 581 -3.57 7.56 -20.67
C SER A 581 -2.58 7.18 -21.78
N PHE A 582 -1.78 6.15 -21.55
CA PHE A 582 -0.98 5.57 -22.62
C PHE A 582 -1.93 4.74 -23.49
N GLN A 583 -2.12 5.16 -24.72
CA GLN A 583 -2.68 4.29 -25.74
C GLN A 583 -1.50 3.47 -26.29
N PHE A 584 -1.38 2.24 -25.84
CA PHE A 584 -0.51 1.26 -26.47
C PHE A 584 -1.25 0.72 -27.71
N ASP A 585 -0.80 1.09 -28.91
CA ASP A 585 -1.31 0.59 -30.21
C ASP A 585 -1.13 -0.93 -30.37
#